data_ea1aa16adf3f9697bdee53046f49996b
#
_entry.id   ea1aa16adf3f9697bdee53046f49996b
#
_cell.length_a   1.000
_cell.length_b   1.000
_cell.length_c   1.000
_cell.angle_alpha   90.00
_cell.angle_beta   90.00
_cell.angle_gamma   90.00
#
_symmetry.space_group_name_H-M   'P 1'
#
loop_
_entity.id
_entity.type
_entity.pdbx_description
1 polymer ?
#
loop_
_entity_poly.entity_id
_entity_poly.type
_entity_poly.pdbx_seq_one_letter_code
_entity_poly.pdbx_strand_id
1 'polypeptide(L)'
;MIYNRCGKSGLKLSAISLGFWKNFGHNGVFSNMEDMVHTAFDLGITHFDLANNYGNPYNGSAEENFGRILDRGMREFRDELCISTKAGYEMWDGPYGDRNGSRKYLTASLDQSLKRMKLDYVDIFYHHVFDPNTPLEETALALDNAVRQGKALYVGVSNYNARQTEEISAIFKELKTPFVVNQPSYSMMNRWIEEDGLDRWAEENGVGISVFSPLYQGLLTDKYLGGIPEDSRVGRGDTWLGGQLDDDFRKKLNALNDVAHERGQKLSQMALSWVLHNSAVTTVLIGASRPSQIVENTESIRRIDFTDEEIARIENILQNKH
;
A
#
# COMPACT_ATOMS: atom_id res chain seq x y z
N MET A 1 -13.19 -1.11 -13.26
CA MET A 1 -12.12 -0.49 -12.42
C MET A 1 -11.90 0.95 -12.84
N ILE A 2 -11.59 1.84 -11.91
CA ILE A 2 -11.15 3.22 -12.15
C ILE A 2 -9.61 3.21 -12.19
N TYR A 3 -9.02 3.96 -13.12
CA TYR A 3 -7.57 4.10 -13.23
C TYR A 3 -7.17 5.56 -13.05
N ASN A 4 -6.44 5.85 -11.98
CA ASN A 4 -5.99 7.19 -11.64
C ASN A 4 -4.56 7.42 -12.13
N ARG A 5 -4.29 8.62 -12.62
CA ARG A 5 -2.94 9.04 -12.97
C ARG A 5 -2.10 9.19 -11.68
N CYS A 6 -0.91 8.61 -11.67
CA CYS A 6 0.01 8.72 -10.54
C CYS A 6 0.69 10.09 -10.56
N GLY A 7 0.13 11.04 -9.80
CA GLY A 7 0.52 12.44 -9.84
C GLY A 7 0.43 13.03 -11.26
N LYS A 8 1.46 13.77 -11.69
CA LYS A 8 1.58 14.33 -13.04
C LYS A 8 2.30 13.42 -14.03
N SER A 9 2.64 12.17 -13.64
CA SER A 9 3.33 11.22 -14.51
C SER A 9 2.41 10.61 -15.58
N GLY A 10 2.97 9.86 -16.51
CA GLY A 10 2.20 9.07 -17.49
C GLY A 10 1.65 7.77 -16.93
N LEU A 11 2.12 7.34 -15.75
CA LEU A 11 1.71 6.09 -15.12
C LEU A 11 0.26 6.17 -14.61
N LYS A 12 -0.51 5.12 -14.84
CA LYS A 12 -1.86 4.96 -14.29
C LYS A 12 -1.90 3.74 -13.38
N LEU A 13 -2.47 3.89 -12.20
CA LEU A 13 -2.71 2.80 -11.26
C LEU A 13 -4.21 2.54 -11.12
N SER A 14 -4.60 1.28 -10.93
CA SER A 14 -5.97 0.96 -10.52
C SER A 14 -6.27 1.62 -9.17
N ALA A 15 -7.46 2.18 -9.00
CA ALA A 15 -7.86 2.84 -7.74
C ALA A 15 -7.75 1.91 -6.52
N ILE A 16 -7.95 0.61 -6.75
CA ILE A 16 -7.68 -0.46 -5.80
C ILE A 16 -6.46 -1.24 -6.31
N SER A 17 -5.50 -1.50 -5.43
CA SER A 17 -4.30 -2.31 -5.69
C SER A 17 -4.20 -3.46 -4.71
N LEU A 18 -3.57 -4.57 -5.10
CA LEU A 18 -3.41 -5.73 -4.23
C LEU A 18 -2.04 -5.72 -3.54
N GLY A 19 -2.03 -5.70 -2.21
CA GLY A 19 -0.83 -5.76 -1.38
C GLY A 19 -0.49 -7.19 -0.93
N PHE A 20 0.80 -7.52 -0.95
CA PHE A 20 1.33 -8.88 -0.73
C PHE A 20 1.95 -9.10 0.67
N TRP A 21 1.68 -8.26 1.65
CA TRP A 21 2.42 -8.26 2.91
C TRP A 21 2.43 -9.60 3.66
N LYS A 22 1.26 -10.17 4.08
CA LYS A 22 1.22 -11.34 4.99
C LYS A 22 0.77 -12.64 4.31
N ASN A 23 -0.21 -12.57 3.42
CA ASN A 23 -0.97 -13.75 3.00
C ASN A 23 -0.38 -14.47 1.79
N PHE A 24 0.75 -13.98 1.27
CA PHE A 24 1.41 -14.51 0.07
C PHE A 24 2.74 -15.23 0.36
N GLY A 25 3.04 -15.51 1.63
CA GLY A 25 4.25 -16.24 2.04
C GLY A 25 4.12 -17.75 1.94
N HIS A 26 5.23 -18.46 2.22
CA HIS A 26 5.30 -19.92 2.11
C HIS A 26 4.34 -20.66 3.06
N ASN A 27 3.92 -20.03 4.17
CA ASN A 27 2.98 -20.62 5.12
C ASN A 27 1.51 -20.59 4.63
N GLY A 28 1.23 -19.96 3.50
CA GLY A 28 -0.10 -19.89 2.92
C GLY A 28 -0.36 -20.99 1.88
N VAL A 29 -1.64 -21.17 1.53
CA VAL A 29 -2.06 -22.12 0.49
C VAL A 29 -1.84 -21.47 -0.87
N PHE A 30 -0.94 -22.04 -1.68
CA PHE A 30 -0.53 -21.44 -2.96
C PHE A 30 -1.70 -21.25 -3.94
N SER A 31 -2.61 -22.24 -4.07
CA SER A 31 -3.77 -22.10 -4.95
C SER A 31 -4.67 -20.92 -4.56
N ASN A 32 -4.85 -20.65 -3.25
CA ASN A 32 -5.61 -19.48 -2.81
C ASN A 32 -4.90 -18.15 -3.16
N MET A 33 -3.57 -18.13 -3.13
CA MET A 33 -2.80 -16.95 -3.58
C MET A 33 -2.98 -16.71 -5.07
N GLU A 34 -2.90 -17.79 -5.87
CA GLU A 34 -3.12 -17.78 -7.31
C GLU A 34 -4.53 -17.28 -7.62
N ASP A 35 -5.56 -17.85 -6.98
CA ASP A 35 -6.95 -17.44 -7.12
C ASP A 35 -7.16 -15.95 -6.77
N MET A 36 -6.49 -15.44 -5.71
CA MET A 36 -6.55 -14.04 -5.33
C MET A 36 -5.96 -13.13 -6.41
N VAL A 37 -4.82 -13.49 -7.01
CA VAL A 37 -4.17 -12.68 -8.06
C VAL A 37 -5.03 -12.68 -9.34
N HIS A 38 -5.51 -13.84 -9.77
CA HIS A 38 -6.40 -13.95 -10.94
C HIS A 38 -7.70 -13.17 -10.71
N THR A 39 -8.35 -13.34 -9.55
CA THR A 39 -9.55 -12.57 -9.21
C THR A 39 -9.29 -11.05 -9.24
N ALA A 40 -8.17 -10.61 -8.69
CA ALA A 40 -7.80 -9.19 -8.72
C ALA A 40 -7.65 -8.68 -10.16
N PHE A 41 -6.92 -9.42 -11.01
CA PHE A 41 -6.71 -9.07 -12.41
C PHE A 41 -8.04 -9.04 -13.20
N ASP A 42 -8.89 -10.05 -13.03
CA ASP A 42 -10.21 -10.14 -13.69
C ASP A 42 -11.13 -8.97 -13.31
N LEU A 43 -10.98 -8.42 -12.10
CA LEU A 43 -11.68 -7.22 -11.64
C LEU A 43 -11.03 -5.91 -12.13
N GLY A 44 -9.92 -6.00 -12.88
CA GLY A 44 -9.18 -4.87 -13.43
C GLY A 44 -8.17 -4.25 -12.44
N ILE A 45 -7.80 -4.94 -11.36
CA ILE A 45 -6.67 -4.56 -10.53
C ILE A 45 -5.40 -4.91 -11.28
N THR A 46 -4.63 -3.90 -11.68
CA THR A 46 -3.39 -4.08 -12.43
C THR A 46 -2.14 -3.78 -11.61
N HIS A 47 -2.28 -3.14 -10.44
CA HIS A 47 -1.16 -2.84 -9.57
C HIS A 47 -1.04 -3.87 -8.44
N PHE A 48 0.12 -4.55 -8.41
CA PHE A 48 0.52 -5.54 -7.41
C PHE A 48 1.72 -5.01 -6.62
N ASP A 49 1.54 -4.87 -5.31
CA ASP A 49 2.50 -4.19 -4.44
C ASP A 49 3.20 -5.16 -3.49
N LEU A 50 4.49 -5.36 -3.72
CA LEU A 50 5.37 -6.25 -2.99
C LEU A 50 6.44 -5.49 -2.18
N ALA A 51 7.30 -6.22 -1.49
CA ALA A 51 8.57 -5.77 -0.92
C ALA A 51 9.51 -6.95 -0.72
N ASN A 52 10.80 -6.66 -0.66
CA ASN A 52 11.86 -7.67 -0.55
C ASN A 52 11.67 -8.62 0.66
N ASN A 53 11.04 -8.12 1.74
CA ASN A 53 10.83 -8.85 2.99
C ASN A 53 9.38 -9.31 3.20
N TYR A 54 8.47 -9.16 2.21
CA TYR A 54 7.08 -9.59 2.38
C TYR A 54 6.91 -11.11 2.34
N GLY A 55 5.80 -11.55 2.96
CA GLY A 55 5.43 -12.95 3.11
C GLY A 55 5.55 -13.41 4.56
N ASN A 56 5.20 -14.66 4.80
CA ASN A 56 5.47 -15.33 6.06
C ASN A 56 6.12 -16.70 5.74
N PRO A 57 7.39 -16.92 6.10
CA PRO A 57 8.28 -16.00 6.84
C PRO A 57 8.65 -14.74 6.07
N TYR A 58 9.10 -13.70 6.78
CA TYR A 58 9.48 -12.39 6.22
C TYR A 58 10.86 -12.42 5.58
N ASN A 59 10.99 -13.07 4.42
CA ASN A 59 12.24 -13.34 3.72
C ASN A 59 12.14 -13.24 2.19
N GLY A 60 11.10 -12.54 1.70
CA GLY A 60 10.84 -12.43 0.26
C GLY A 60 9.99 -13.54 -0.32
N SER A 61 9.40 -14.40 0.54
CA SER A 61 8.56 -15.51 0.08
C SER A 61 7.32 -15.05 -0.70
N ALA A 62 6.84 -13.82 -0.50
CA ALA A 62 5.76 -13.26 -1.30
C ALA A 62 6.20 -13.01 -2.75
N GLU A 63 7.41 -12.49 -2.97
CA GLU A 63 7.97 -12.29 -4.31
C GLU A 63 8.23 -13.62 -5.03
N GLU A 64 8.70 -14.66 -4.31
CA GLU A 64 8.88 -16.01 -4.89
C GLU A 64 7.55 -16.60 -5.34
N ASN A 65 6.51 -16.53 -4.50
CA ASN A 65 5.17 -17.01 -4.85
C ASN A 65 4.56 -16.20 -6.00
N PHE A 66 4.75 -14.87 -6.00
CA PHE A 66 4.29 -14.05 -7.11
C PHE A 66 4.99 -14.42 -8.43
N GLY A 67 6.31 -14.64 -8.43
CA GLY A 67 7.05 -15.15 -9.59
C GLY A 67 6.52 -16.49 -10.11
N ARG A 68 6.11 -17.39 -9.20
CA ARG A 68 5.47 -18.67 -9.55
C ARG A 68 4.07 -18.48 -10.16
N ILE A 69 3.28 -17.53 -9.64
CA ILE A 69 1.95 -17.18 -10.17
C ILE A 69 2.09 -16.58 -11.56
N LEU A 70 3.07 -15.68 -11.77
CA LEU A 70 3.36 -15.15 -13.11
C LEU A 70 3.65 -16.26 -14.12
N ASP A 71 4.43 -17.29 -13.73
CA ASP A 71 4.75 -18.44 -14.60
C ASP A 71 3.52 -19.31 -14.96
N ARG A 72 2.39 -19.10 -14.26
CA ARG A 72 1.16 -19.90 -14.43
C ARG A 72 0.03 -19.13 -15.11
N GLY A 73 0.38 -18.34 -16.12
CA GLY A 73 -0.59 -17.69 -17.01
C GLY A 73 -0.72 -16.17 -16.87
N MET A 74 0.15 -15.52 -16.05
CA MET A 74 0.12 -14.06 -15.92
C MET A 74 1.26 -13.34 -16.67
N ARG A 75 2.28 -14.08 -17.18
CA ARG A 75 3.43 -13.44 -17.87
C ARG A 75 3.05 -12.77 -19.17
N GLU A 76 2.09 -13.32 -19.89
CA GLU A 76 1.62 -12.73 -21.13
C GLU A 76 0.98 -11.35 -20.94
N PHE A 77 0.51 -11.04 -19.73
CA PHE A 77 -0.06 -9.75 -19.36
C PHE A 77 0.96 -8.78 -18.73
N ARG A 78 2.28 -9.10 -18.77
CA ARG A 78 3.32 -8.27 -18.09
C ARG A 78 3.20 -6.78 -18.38
N ASP A 79 2.90 -6.42 -19.61
CA ASP A 79 2.81 -5.02 -20.05
C ASP A 79 1.50 -4.32 -19.61
N GLU A 80 0.51 -5.09 -19.16
CA GLU A 80 -0.72 -4.57 -18.54
C GLU A 80 -0.58 -4.40 -17.02
N LEU A 81 0.40 -5.06 -16.41
CA LEU A 81 0.63 -5.05 -14.97
C LEU A 81 1.56 -3.92 -14.57
N CYS A 82 1.23 -3.27 -13.45
CA CYS A 82 2.16 -2.45 -12.69
C CYS A 82 2.64 -3.24 -11.48
N ILE A 83 3.90 -3.65 -11.48
CA ILE A 83 4.50 -4.43 -10.40
C ILE A 83 5.45 -3.53 -9.63
N SER A 84 5.19 -3.37 -8.33
CA SER A 84 6.08 -2.62 -7.44
C SER A 84 6.73 -3.49 -6.40
N THR A 85 7.98 -3.17 -6.05
CA THR A 85 8.66 -3.75 -4.89
C THR A 85 9.45 -2.69 -4.15
N LYS A 86 9.86 -3.02 -2.92
CA LYS A 86 10.47 -2.10 -1.97
C LYS A 86 11.64 -2.75 -1.25
N ALA A 87 12.59 -1.94 -0.82
CA ALA A 87 13.65 -2.31 0.10
C ALA A 87 13.93 -1.19 1.11
N GLY A 88 14.29 -1.54 2.35
CA GLY A 88 14.58 -0.56 3.39
C GLY A 88 14.38 -1.07 4.81
N TYR A 89 13.55 -2.08 5.01
CA TYR A 89 13.41 -2.79 6.29
C TYR A 89 14.36 -3.98 6.36
N GLU A 90 14.51 -4.51 7.57
CA GLU A 90 15.31 -5.70 7.86
C GLU A 90 14.99 -6.87 6.90
N MET A 91 16.02 -7.52 6.40
CA MET A 91 15.90 -8.60 5.43
C MET A 91 16.82 -9.80 5.74
N TRP A 92 18.00 -9.57 6.27
CA TRP A 92 18.99 -10.61 6.64
C TRP A 92 19.86 -10.16 7.79
N ASP A 93 20.53 -11.11 8.44
CA ASP A 93 21.44 -10.85 9.54
C ASP A 93 22.69 -10.06 9.07
N GLY A 94 23.30 -9.32 10.02
CA GLY A 94 24.56 -8.63 9.80
C GLY A 94 24.38 -7.11 9.59
N PRO A 95 25.48 -6.38 9.30
CA PRO A 95 25.51 -4.92 9.37
C PRO A 95 24.72 -4.20 8.26
N TYR A 96 24.22 -4.93 7.28
CA TYR A 96 23.45 -4.38 6.17
C TYR A 96 22.01 -4.91 6.13
N GLY A 97 21.59 -5.66 7.12
CA GLY A 97 20.27 -6.32 7.15
C GLY A 97 19.18 -5.53 7.84
N ASP A 98 19.53 -4.49 8.59
CA ASP A 98 18.62 -3.62 9.32
C ASP A 98 18.02 -2.52 8.41
N ARG A 99 17.25 -1.60 8.97
CA ARG A 99 16.69 -0.43 8.28
C ARG A 99 17.81 0.34 7.57
N ASN A 100 17.77 0.37 6.25
CA ASN A 100 18.93 0.75 5.47
C ASN A 100 18.57 1.40 4.12
N GLY A 101 19.07 2.63 3.91
CA GLY A 101 18.95 3.38 2.66
C GLY A 101 20.22 3.34 1.80
N SER A 102 21.25 2.57 2.20
CA SER A 102 22.53 2.57 1.49
C SER A 102 22.43 2.00 0.08
N ARG A 103 23.30 2.49 -0.80
CA ARG A 103 23.45 1.98 -2.17
C ARG A 103 23.68 0.46 -2.19
N LYS A 104 24.51 -0.04 -1.27
CA LYS A 104 24.79 -1.48 -1.17
C LYS A 104 23.53 -2.29 -0.91
N TYR A 105 22.73 -1.88 0.07
CA TYR A 105 21.53 -2.56 0.47
C TYR A 105 20.45 -2.51 -0.62
N LEU A 106 20.17 -1.33 -1.14
CA LEU A 106 19.11 -1.12 -2.14
C LEU A 106 19.42 -1.86 -3.45
N THR A 107 20.68 -1.81 -3.92
CA THR A 107 21.08 -2.53 -5.14
C THR A 107 20.97 -4.05 -4.98
N ALA A 108 21.50 -4.59 -3.89
CA ALA A 108 21.44 -6.03 -3.61
C ALA A 108 19.98 -6.50 -3.45
N SER A 109 19.15 -5.72 -2.76
CA SER A 109 17.73 -6.03 -2.55
C SER A 109 16.96 -6.08 -3.86
N LEU A 110 17.13 -5.09 -4.73
CA LEU A 110 16.44 -5.09 -6.04
C LEU A 110 16.86 -6.28 -6.89
N ASP A 111 18.16 -6.60 -6.95
CA ASP A 111 18.64 -7.76 -7.71
C ASP A 111 18.07 -9.08 -7.20
N GLN A 112 17.95 -9.23 -5.88
CA GLN A 112 17.31 -10.39 -5.27
C GLN A 112 15.80 -10.44 -5.56
N SER A 113 15.11 -9.31 -5.49
CA SER A 113 13.68 -9.18 -5.78
C SER A 113 13.36 -9.58 -7.22
N LEU A 114 14.11 -9.05 -8.18
CA LEU A 114 13.99 -9.41 -9.60
C LEU A 114 14.22 -10.91 -9.83
N LYS A 115 15.23 -11.49 -9.17
CA LYS A 115 15.51 -12.93 -9.24
C LYS A 115 14.37 -13.78 -8.66
N ARG A 116 13.79 -13.40 -7.50
CA ARG A 116 12.66 -14.11 -6.90
C ARG A 116 11.42 -14.07 -7.78
N MET A 117 11.09 -12.90 -8.33
CA MET A 117 9.95 -12.73 -9.23
C MET A 117 10.22 -13.21 -10.66
N LYS A 118 11.49 -13.49 -11.02
CA LYS A 118 11.94 -13.84 -12.37
C LYS A 118 11.55 -12.75 -13.38
N LEU A 119 11.80 -11.50 -13.04
CA LEU A 119 11.54 -10.31 -13.83
C LEU A 119 12.85 -9.63 -14.20
N ASP A 120 12.88 -8.98 -15.36
CA ASP A 120 13.99 -8.14 -15.78
C ASP A 120 13.91 -6.75 -15.15
N TYR A 121 12.68 -6.26 -14.86
CA TYR A 121 12.43 -4.97 -14.24
C TYR A 121 11.12 -4.97 -13.44
N VAL A 122 11.00 -4.03 -12.52
CA VAL A 122 9.76 -3.63 -11.86
C VAL A 122 9.29 -2.28 -12.37
N ASP A 123 7.98 -2.02 -12.29
CA ASP A 123 7.44 -0.71 -12.72
C ASP A 123 7.80 0.38 -11.71
N ILE A 124 7.69 0.09 -10.41
CA ILE A 124 8.06 1.05 -9.36
C ILE A 124 8.98 0.36 -8.34
N PHE A 125 10.13 0.97 -8.08
CA PHE A 125 11.01 0.57 -6.97
C PHE A 125 10.99 1.62 -5.86
N TYR A 126 10.65 1.20 -4.63
CA TYR A 126 10.54 2.09 -3.48
C TYR A 126 11.73 1.97 -2.52
N HIS A 127 12.16 3.10 -1.96
CA HIS A 127 12.78 3.07 -0.63
C HIS A 127 11.67 2.95 0.43
N HIS A 128 11.68 1.84 1.17
CA HIS A 128 10.55 1.40 1.99
C HIS A 128 10.33 2.22 3.26
N VAL A 129 11.40 2.80 3.82
CA VAL A 129 11.35 3.60 5.03
C VAL A 129 12.55 4.52 5.11
N PHE A 130 12.34 5.76 5.57
CA PHE A 130 13.42 6.74 5.75
C PHE A 130 14.52 6.21 6.68
N ASP A 131 15.77 6.28 6.24
CA ASP A 131 16.97 5.93 7.02
C ASP A 131 17.71 7.21 7.43
N PRO A 132 17.67 7.60 8.73
CA PRO A 132 18.33 8.81 9.21
C PRO A 132 19.87 8.69 9.25
N ASN A 133 20.41 7.50 9.06
CA ASN A 133 21.85 7.23 9.17
C ASN A 133 22.54 7.18 7.80
N THR A 134 21.78 7.16 6.71
CA THR A 134 22.31 7.21 5.35
C THR A 134 22.05 8.59 4.74
N PRO A 135 23.07 9.25 4.13
CA PRO A 135 22.84 10.48 3.39
C PRO A 135 21.74 10.30 2.33
N LEU A 136 20.79 11.23 2.28
CA LEU A 136 19.63 11.12 1.40
C LEU A 136 20.02 11.06 -0.09
N GLU A 137 21.11 11.72 -0.44
CA GLU A 137 21.71 11.68 -1.77
C GLU A 137 22.20 10.29 -2.16
N GLU A 138 22.74 9.50 -1.21
CA GLU A 138 23.15 8.12 -1.48
C GLU A 138 21.95 7.24 -1.80
N THR A 139 20.87 7.37 -1.02
CA THR A 139 19.60 6.69 -1.26
C THR A 139 19.02 7.08 -2.62
N ALA A 140 18.96 8.38 -2.91
CA ALA A 140 18.43 8.87 -4.18
C ALA A 140 19.25 8.39 -5.39
N LEU A 141 20.58 8.42 -5.29
CA LEU A 141 21.47 7.92 -6.34
C LEU A 141 21.36 6.39 -6.54
N ALA A 142 21.05 5.63 -5.49
CA ALA A 142 20.80 4.19 -5.61
C ALA A 142 19.51 3.90 -6.39
N LEU A 143 18.45 4.66 -6.12
CA LEU A 143 17.18 4.56 -6.85
C LEU A 143 17.31 5.06 -8.30
N ASP A 144 17.98 6.19 -8.52
CA ASP A 144 18.31 6.69 -9.88
C ASP A 144 19.06 5.65 -10.70
N ASN A 145 20.05 5.01 -10.10
CA ASN A 145 20.83 3.96 -10.75
C ASN A 145 19.96 2.74 -11.15
N ALA A 146 18.99 2.37 -10.34
CA ALA A 146 18.05 1.31 -10.70
C ALA A 146 17.26 1.65 -11.99
N VAL A 147 16.85 2.91 -12.15
CA VAL A 147 16.19 3.39 -13.37
C VAL A 147 17.15 3.40 -14.56
N ARG A 148 18.38 3.93 -14.39
CA ARG A 148 19.35 3.98 -15.48
C ARG A 148 19.82 2.62 -15.97
N GLN A 149 19.79 1.61 -15.10
CA GLN A 149 20.06 0.22 -15.46
C GLN A 149 18.86 -0.49 -16.09
N GLY A 150 17.70 0.16 -16.20
CA GLY A 150 16.46 -0.44 -16.70
C GLY A 150 15.84 -1.49 -15.77
N LYS A 151 16.24 -1.51 -14.49
CA LYS A 151 15.70 -2.44 -13.48
C LYS A 151 14.42 -1.92 -12.80
N ALA A 152 14.15 -0.63 -12.93
CA ALA A 152 12.91 0.01 -12.52
C ALA A 152 12.52 1.07 -13.56
N LEU A 153 11.22 1.28 -13.82
CA LEU A 153 10.75 2.33 -14.71
C LEU A 153 10.57 3.65 -13.95
N TYR A 154 10.08 3.57 -12.72
CA TYR A 154 9.81 4.69 -11.82
C TYR A 154 10.36 4.39 -10.44
N VAL A 155 10.54 5.44 -9.66
CA VAL A 155 10.90 5.33 -8.25
C VAL A 155 9.84 5.95 -7.35
N GLY A 156 9.77 5.42 -6.13
CA GLY A 156 8.93 5.92 -5.06
C GLY A 156 9.63 5.90 -3.71
N VAL A 157 8.99 6.48 -2.72
CA VAL A 157 9.36 6.35 -1.31
C VAL A 157 8.16 5.87 -0.50
N SER A 158 8.40 5.31 0.68
CA SER A 158 7.35 4.89 1.59
C SER A 158 7.70 5.32 3.01
N ASN A 159 6.69 5.69 3.81
CA ASN A 159 6.88 6.15 5.18
C ASN A 159 7.81 7.40 5.29
N TYR A 160 7.79 8.26 4.31
CA TYR A 160 8.42 9.58 4.32
C TYR A 160 7.36 10.63 4.65
N ASN A 161 7.69 11.55 5.56
CA ASN A 161 6.84 12.72 5.84
C ASN A 161 6.94 13.78 4.73
N ALA A 162 6.16 14.85 4.81
CA ALA A 162 6.14 15.92 3.80
C ALA A 162 7.55 16.50 3.55
N ARG A 163 8.26 16.86 4.62
CA ARG A 163 9.62 17.42 4.54
C ARG A 163 10.61 16.46 3.89
N GLN A 164 10.64 15.20 4.33
CA GLN A 164 11.54 14.18 3.79
C GLN A 164 11.23 13.90 2.31
N THR A 165 9.95 13.93 1.94
CA THR A 165 9.51 13.75 0.56
C THR A 165 9.93 14.93 -0.31
N GLU A 166 9.82 16.16 0.19
CA GLU A 166 10.29 17.36 -0.50
C GLU A 166 11.81 17.32 -0.72
N GLU A 167 12.58 16.98 0.33
CA GLU A 167 14.05 16.91 0.26
C GLU A 167 14.52 15.90 -0.80
N ILE A 168 13.99 14.67 -0.80
CA ILE A 168 14.39 13.67 -1.79
C ILE A 168 13.87 14.00 -3.20
N SER A 169 12.69 14.60 -3.30
CA SER A 169 12.11 15.04 -4.58
C SER A 169 12.98 16.09 -5.27
N ALA A 170 13.58 17.01 -4.50
CA ALA A 170 14.52 17.99 -5.03
C ALA A 170 15.73 17.32 -5.69
N ILE A 171 16.29 16.30 -5.02
CA ILE A 171 17.43 15.53 -5.56
C ILE A 171 17.02 14.79 -6.85
N PHE A 172 15.88 14.11 -6.85
CA PHE A 172 15.37 13.41 -8.04
C PHE A 172 15.13 14.37 -9.21
N LYS A 173 14.66 15.58 -8.94
CA LYS A 173 14.46 16.61 -9.96
C LYS A 173 15.78 17.02 -10.61
N GLU A 174 16.83 17.21 -9.84
CA GLU A 174 18.19 17.50 -10.36
C GLU A 174 18.72 16.34 -11.20
N LEU A 175 18.56 15.11 -10.71
CA LEU A 175 18.97 13.87 -11.39
C LEU A 175 18.11 13.55 -12.62
N LYS A 176 16.93 14.18 -12.76
CA LYS A 176 15.88 13.84 -13.74
C LYS A 176 15.37 12.40 -13.58
N THR A 177 15.38 11.90 -12.35
CA THR A 177 14.85 10.59 -12.01
C THR A 177 13.32 10.64 -11.95
N PRO A 178 12.59 9.69 -12.55
CA PRO A 178 11.12 9.68 -12.57
C PRO A 178 10.55 9.27 -11.20
N PHE A 179 10.55 10.19 -10.24
CA PHE A 179 9.92 10.03 -8.94
C PHE A 179 8.42 10.30 -9.05
N VAL A 180 7.57 9.35 -8.72
CA VAL A 180 6.14 9.44 -9.03
C VAL A 180 5.21 9.25 -7.83
N VAL A 181 5.69 8.68 -6.70
CA VAL A 181 4.78 8.25 -5.63
C VAL A 181 5.43 8.22 -4.25
N ASN A 182 4.67 8.61 -3.22
CA ASN A 182 4.94 8.24 -1.82
C ASN A 182 3.85 7.25 -1.34
N GLN A 183 4.27 6.24 -0.58
CA GLN A 183 3.37 5.24 -0.02
C GLN A 183 3.29 5.36 1.50
N PRO A 184 2.36 6.16 2.07
CA PRO A 184 2.11 6.28 3.49
C PRO A 184 1.01 5.35 3.98
N SER A 185 0.92 5.14 5.32
CA SER A 185 -0.29 4.65 5.96
C SER A 185 -1.32 5.79 6.07
N TYR A 186 -2.56 5.51 5.67
CA TYR A 186 -3.65 6.47 5.80
C TYR A 186 -5.00 5.76 5.88
N SER A 187 -5.89 6.25 6.72
CA SER A 187 -7.25 5.73 6.90
C SER A 187 -8.09 6.73 7.67
N MET A 188 -9.39 6.49 7.80
CA MET A 188 -10.28 7.30 8.64
C MET A 188 -9.76 7.47 10.08
N MET A 189 -9.05 6.46 10.62
CA MET A 189 -8.51 6.45 12.00
C MET A 189 -7.04 6.88 12.09
N ASN A 190 -6.34 7.02 10.98
CA ASN A 190 -4.95 7.45 10.93
C ASN A 190 -4.76 8.51 9.84
N ARG A 191 -4.81 9.78 10.25
CA ARG A 191 -4.88 10.94 9.36
C ARG A 191 -3.60 11.78 9.33
N TRP A 192 -2.49 11.21 9.76
CA TRP A 192 -1.22 11.93 9.91
C TRP A 192 -0.75 12.65 8.65
N ILE A 193 -1.06 12.14 7.45
CA ILE A 193 -0.66 12.78 6.19
C ILE A 193 -1.34 14.14 5.96
N GLU A 194 -2.56 14.32 6.49
CA GLU A 194 -3.26 15.60 6.45
C GLU A 194 -2.67 16.58 7.46
N GLU A 195 -2.37 16.10 8.67
CA GLU A 195 -1.76 16.89 9.76
C GLU A 195 -0.34 17.34 9.37
N ASP A 196 0.45 16.45 8.77
CA ASP A 196 1.81 16.71 8.27
C ASP A 196 1.80 17.57 6.98
N GLY A 197 0.70 17.56 6.23
CA GLY A 197 0.55 18.27 4.95
C GLY A 197 1.16 17.52 3.77
N LEU A 198 1.44 16.23 3.91
CA LEU A 198 2.00 15.40 2.83
C LEU A 198 1.05 15.29 1.64
N ASP A 199 -0.25 15.16 1.89
CA ASP A 199 -1.27 15.08 0.84
C ASP A 199 -1.31 16.35 -0.02
N ARG A 200 -1.34 17.53 0.60
CA ARG A 200 -1.30 18.83 -0.09
C ARG A 200 0.00 19.01 -0.88
N TRP A 201 1.14 18.69 -0.24
CA TRP A 201 2.44 18.77 -0.91
C TRP A 201 2.47 17.87 -2.15
N ALA A 202 1.96 16.64 -2.04
CA ALA A 202 1.94 15.68 -3.14
C ALA A 202 1.07 16.17 -4.32
N GLU A 203 -0.11 16.70 -4.04
CA GLU A 203 -1.00 17.26 -5.06
C GLU A 203 -0.35 18.45 -5.79
N GLU A 204 0.20 19.42 -5.05
CA GLU A 204 0.85 20.60 -5.60
C GLU A 204 2.08 20.24 -6.47
N ASN A 205 2.86 19.27 -6.03
CA ASN A 205 4.10 18.85 -6.70
C ASN A 205 3.90 17.75 -7.76
N GLY A 206 2.67 17.21 -7.86
CA GLY A 206 2.34 16.19 -8.85
C GLY A 206 2.95 14.83 -8.59
N VAL A 207 3.08 14.47 -7.31
CA VAL A 207 3.48 13.16 -6.82
C VAL A 207 2.21 12.43 -6.36
N GLY A 208 2.04 11.16 -6.71
CA GLY A 208 0.89 10.37 -6.28
C GLY A 208 1.04 9.86 -4.84
N ILE A 209 -0.08 9.57 -4.20
CA ILE A 209 -0.13 8.88 -2.91
C ILE A 209 -0.69 7.46 -3.12
N SER A 210 0.06 6.44 -2.73
CA SER A 210 -0.37 5.04 -2.69
C SER A 210 -0.58 4.62 -1.23
N VAL A 211 -1.83 4.46 -0.82
CA VAL A 211 -2.15 4.29 0.61
C VAL A 211 -2.06 2.83 1.04
N PHE A 212 -1.27 2.53 2.05
CA PHE A 212 -1.35 1.24 2.73
C PHE A 212 -2.16 1.31 4.05
N SER A 213 -2.68 0.16 4.49
CA SER A 213 -3.56 0.03 5.67
C SER A 213 -4.83 0.92 5.64
N PRO A 214 -5.53 1.08 4.49
CA PRO A 214 -6.71 1.95 4.40
C PRO A 214 -7.86 1.48 5.29
N LEU A 215 -7.90 0.19 5.64
CA LEU A 215 -8.86 -0.42 6.57
C LEU A 215 -8.33 -0.49 8.02
N TYR A 216 -7.31 0.29 8.36
CA TYR A 216 -6.71 0.33 9.69
C TYR A 216 -6.37 -1.09 10.20
N GLN A 217 -5.60 -1.85 9.40
CA GLN A 217 -5.25 -3.27 9.60
C GLN A 217 -6.46 -4.21 9.71
N GLY A 218 -7.60 -3.83 9.13
CA GLY A 218 -8.83 -4.60 9.12
C GLY A 218 -9.81 -4.28 10.24
N LEU A 219 -9.51 -3.28 11.09
CA LEU A 219 -10.42 -2.82 12.15
C LEU A 219 -11.63 -2.07 11.59
N LEU A 220 -11.51 -1.39 10.46
CA LEU A 220 -12.62 -0.73 9.76
C LEU A 220 -13.42 -1.73 8.90
N THR A 221 -13.89 -2.79 9.51
CA THR A 221 -14.73 -3.83 8.88
C THR A 221 -15.85 -4.27 9.82
N ASP A 222 -16.91 -4.82 9.28
CA ASP A 222 -18.07 -5.33 10.03
C ASP A 222 -17.69 -6.41 11.05
N LYS A 223 -16.53 -7.02 10.88
CA LYS A 223 -16.03 -8.12 11.71
C LYS A 223 -15.91 -7.77 13.20
N TYR A 224 -15.67 -6.49 13.52
CA TYR A 224 -15.40 -6.04 14.90
C TYR A 224 -16.58 -5.29 15.55
N LEU A 225 -17.71 -5.13 14.87
CA LEU A 225 -18.91 -4.43 15.40
C LEU A 225 -19.45 -5.09 16.66
N GLY A 226 -19.49 -6.41 16.70
CA GLY A 226 -20.01 -7.21 17.82
C GLY A 226 -18.97 -7.65 18.86
N GLY A 227 -17.70 -7.29 18.69
CA GLY A 227 -16.62 -7.73 19.56
C GLY A 227 -15.37 -8.19 18.79
N ILE A 228 -14.45 -8.88 19.48
CA ILE A 228 -13.22 -9.39 18.87
C ILE A 228 -13.38 -10.90 18.62
N PRO A 229 -13.55 -11.35 17.36
CA PRO A 229 -13.59 -12.78 17.06
C PRO A 229 -12.21 -13.42 17.31
N GLU A 230 -12.19 -14.62 17.91
CA GLU A 230 -10.96 -15.35 18.23
C GLU A 230 -10.10 -15.62 16.98
N ASP A 231 -10.73 -15.88 15.83
CA ASP A 231 -10.07 -16.12 14.54
C ASP A 231 -9.64 -14.85 13.81
N SER A 232 -9.86 -13.67 14.41
CA SER A 232 -9.42 -12.39 13.86
C SER A 232 -7.93 -12.14 14.09
N ARG A 233 -7.35 -11.18 13.35
CA ARG A 233 -5.97 -10.73 13.60
C ARG A 233 -5.76 -10.25 15.02
N VAL A 234 -6.72 -9.49 15.56
CA VAL A 234 -6.69 -8.99 16.94
C VAL A 234 -6.80 -10.15 17.92
N GLY A 235 -7.74 -11.08 17.70
CA GLY A 235 -7.93 -12.25 18.57
C GLY A 235 -6.68 -13.15 18.65
N ARG A 236 -5.93 -13.26 17.54
CA ARG A 236 -4.66 -14.00 17.50
C ARG A 236 -3.43 -13.21 17.93
N GLY A 237 -3.56 -11.91 18.23
CA GLY A 237 -2.42 -11.06 18.53
C GLY A 237 -1.54 -10.70 17.31
N ASP A 238 -2.03 -10.89 16.10
CA ASP A 238 -1.30 -10.67 14.84
C ASP A 238 -1.25 -9.19 14.40
N THR A 239 -1.60 -8.28 15.28
CA THR A 239 -1.62 -6.82 15.01
C THR A 239 -1.16 -6.04 16.23
N TRP A 240 -0.41 -4.97 15.98
CA TRP A 240 -0.02 -4.01 17.01
C TRP A 240 -1.16 -3.04 17.41
N LEU A 241 -2.31 -3.10 16.73
CA LEU A 241 -3.48 -2.26 17.01
C LEU A 241 -4.48 -2.89 18.00
N GLY A 242 -4.21 -4.09 18.52
CA GLY A 242 -5.15 -4.82 19.37
C GLY A 242 -5.61 -4.06 20.62
N GLY A 243 -4.73 -3.25 21.21
CA GLY A 243 -5.05 -2.41 22.37
C GLY A 243 -5.92 -1.17 22.07
N GLN A 244 -6.23 -0.91 20.81
CA GLN A 244 -7.05 0.25 20.40
C GLN A 244 -8.54 -0.09 20.27
N LEU A 245 -8.94 -1.35 20.41
CA LEU A 245 -10.33 -1.79 20.40
C LEU A 245 -11.00 -1.64 21.76
N ASP A 246 -10.97 -0.44 22.32
CA ASP A 246 -11.71 -0.08 23.53
C ASP A 246 -13.19 0.24 23.22
N ASP A 247 -13.94 0.61 24.24
CA ASP A 247 -15.36 0.92 24.09
C ASP A 247 -15.61 2.18 23.27
N ASP A 248 -14.73 3.16 23.33
CA ASP A 248 -14.82 4.39 22.54
C ASP A 248 -14.61 4.11 21.05
N PHE A 249 -13.59 3.33 20.73
CA PHE A 249 -13.35 2.90 19.35
C PHE A 249 -14.54 2.10 18.78
N ARG A 250 -15.14 1.20 19.60
CA ARG A 250 -16.32 0.43 19.15
C ARG A 250 -17.54 1.30 18.91
N LYS A 251 -17.77 2.32 19.73
CA LYS A 251 -18.84 3.29 19.50
C LYS A 251 -18.64 4.03 18.19
N LYS A 252 -17.43 4.52 17.90
CA LYS A 252 -17.08 5.16 16.64
C LYS A 252 -17.29 4.20 15.46
N LEU A 253 -16.84 2.95 15.60
CA LEU A 253 -16.98 1.93 14.55
C LEU A 253 -18.45 1.67 14.21
N ASN A 254 -19.33 1.53 15.23
CA ASN A 254 -20.76 1.35 15.02
C ASN A 254 -21.39 2.59 14.37
N ALA A 255 -21.07 3.80 14.84
CA ALA A 255 -21.60 5.02 14.25
C ALA A 255 -21.15 5.21 12.79
N LEU A 256 -19.91 4.87 12.44
CA LEU A 256 -19.43 4.85 11.05
C LEU A 256 -20.13 3.79 10.21
N ASN A 257 -20.44 2.62 10.79
CA ASN A 257 -21.18 1.58 10.11
C ASN A 257 -22.62 2.00 9.79
N ASP A 258 -23.28 2.78 10.66
CA ASP A 258 -24.60 3.35 10.38
C ASP A 258 -24.55 4.30 9.17
N VAL A 259 -23.52 5.16 9.07
CA VAL A 259 -23.30 6.01 7.89
C VAL A 259 -23.08 5.16 6.64
N ALA A 260 -22.27 4.09 6.74
CA ALA A 260 -22.03 3.19 5.61
C ALA A 260 -23.31 2.52 5.12
N HIS A 261 -24.17 2.04 6.05
CA HIS A 261 -25.47 1.44 5.72
C HIS A 261 -26.39 2.43 5.00
N GLU A 262 -26.50 3.65 5.45
CA GLU A 262 -27.29 4.69 4.80
C GLU A 262 -26.79 5.00 3.38
N ARG A 263 -25.47 4.86 3.17
CA ARG A 263 -24.83 4.95 1.85
C ARG A 263 -25.04 3.71 0.98
N GLY A 264 -25.63 2.63 1.49
CA GLY A 264 -25.75 1.34 0.81
C GLY A 264 -24.40 0.63 0.63
N GLN A 265 -23.45 0.91 1.50
CA GLN A 265 -22.10 0.32 1.50
C GLN A 265 -21.88 -0.48 2.79
N LYS A 266 -20.95 -1.44 2.74
CA LYS A 266 -20.35 -1.98 3.96
C LYS A 266 -19.36 -0.97 4.55
N LEU A 267 -19.06 -1.09 5.84
CA LEU A 267 -18.10 -0.22 6.50
C LEU A 267 -16.73 -0.23 5.80
N SER A 268 -16.24 -1.41 5.40
CA SER A 268 -14.98 -1.54 4.64
C SER A 268 -15.01 -0.79 3.30
N GLN A 269 -16.13 -0.86 2.59
CA GLN A 269 -16.30 -0.18 1.30
C GLN A 269 -16.33 1.34 1.49
N MET A 270 -17.08 1.84 2.47
CA MET A 270 -17.10 3.27 2.79
C MET A 270 -15.71 3.77 3.23
N ALA A 271 -14.99 3.00 4.04
CA ALA A 271 -13.64 3.38 4.46
C ALA A 271 -12.65 3.48 3.29
N LEU A 272 -12.72 2.56 2.33
CA LEU A 272 -11.92 2.63 1.10
C LEU A 272 -12.32 3.81 0.23
N SER A 273 -13.63 4.04 0.06
CA SER A 273 -14.17 5.17 -0.68
C SER A 273 -13.73 6.50 -0.08
N TRP A 274 -13.73 6.60 1.25
CA TRP A 274 -13.32 7.81 1.96
C TRP A 274 -11.83 8.13 1.74
N VAL A 275 -10.97 7.12 1.77
CA VAL A 275 -9.55 7.32 1.46
C VAL A 275 -9.36 7.75 0.00
N LEU A 276 -10.09 7.15 -0.94
CA LEU A 276 -10.05 7.51 -2.37
C LEU A 276 -10.69 8.87 -2.68
N HIS A 277 -11.50 9.41 -1.77
CA HIS A 277 -12.08 10.75 -1.90
C HIS A 277 -11.03 11.87 -1.75
N ASN A 278 -9.92 11.63 -1.08
CA ASN A 278 -8.79 12.56 -1.03
C ASN A 278 -8.12 12.62 -2.41
N SER A 279 -8.12 13.80 -3.04
CA SER A 279 -7.63 14.05 -4.40
C SER A 279 -6.15 13.70 -4.62
N ALA A 280 -5.32 13.74 -3.57
CA ALA A 280 -3.92 13.33 -3.63
C ALA A 280 -3.75 11.81 -3.75
N VAL A 281 -4.77 11.02 -3.35
CA VAL A 281 -4.68 9.56 -3.33
C VAL A 281 -4.90 8.98 -4.72
N THR A 282 -3.87 8.33 -5.22
CA THR A 282 -3.91 7.62 -6.52
C THR A 282 -4.52 6.23 -6.39
N THR A 283 -4.16 5.49 -5.34
CA THR A 283 -4.58 4.10 -5.14
C THR A 283 -4.58 3.71 -3.66
N VAL A 284 -5.43 2.75 -3.31
CA VAL A 284 -5.43 2.11 -1.99
C VAL A 284 -5.01 0.64 -2.10
N LEU A 285 -4.08 0.23 -1.24
CA LEU A 285 -3.58 -1.14 -1.18
C LEU A 285 -4.47 -1.96 -0.25
N ILE A 286 -5.21 -2.91 -0.82
CA ILE A 286 -5.97 -3.86 -0.03
C ILE A 286 -5.15 -5.13 0.25
N GLY A 287 -5.24 -5.63 1.47
CA GLY A 287 -4.80 -6.98 1.81
C GLY A 287 -6.00 -7.91 1.83
N ALA A 288 -5.86 -9.11 1.27
CA ALA A 288 -6.91 -10.12 1.28
C ALA A 288 -6.37 -11.48 1.75
N SER A 289 -7.23 -12.31 2.32
CA SER A 289 -6.92 -13.71 2.66
C SER A 289 -7.71 -14.72 1.82
N ARG A 290 -8.64 -14.21 1.00
CA ARG A 290 -9.46 -15.00 0.06
C ARG A 290 -10.02 -14.11 -1.05
N PRO A 291 -10.33 -14.68 -2.23
CA PRO A 291 -10.83 -13.93 -3.39
C PRO A 291 -12.08 -13.10 -3.12
N SER A 292 -13.02 -13.60 -2.32
CA SER A 292 -14.25 -12.88 -2.02
C SER A 292 -14.05 -11.53 -1.32
N GLN A 293 -12.97 -11.35 -0.57
CA GLN A 293 -12.64 -10.05 0.02
C GLN A 293 -12.16 -9.05 -1.04
N ILE A 294 -11.48 -9.51 -2.08
CA ILE A 294 -11.08 -8.66 -3.21
C ILE A 294 -12.32 -8.17 -3.96
N VAL A 295 -13.25 -9.10 -4.27
CA VAL A 295 -14.54 -8.75 -4.89
C VAL A 295 -15.28 -7.71 -4.06
N GLU A 296 -15.45 -7.96 -2.74
CA GLU A 296 -16.14 -7.06 -1.83
C GLU A 296 -15.50 -5.67 -1.76
N ASN A 297 -14.19 -5.60 -1.61
CA ASN A 297 -13.48 -4.34 -1.51
C ASN A 297 -13.51 -3.54 -2.83
N THR A 298 -13.51 -4.23 -3.97
CA THR A 298 -13.59 -3.58 -5.28
C THR A 298 -14.93 -2.87 -5.51
N GLU A 299 -16.00 -3.29 -4.86
CA GLU A 299 -17.29 -2.59 -4.92
C GLU A 299 -17.25 -1.16 -4.35
N SER A 300 -16.25 -0.81 -3.53
CA SER A 300 -16.07 0.54 -2.97
C SER A 300 -15.99 1.62 -4.06
N ILE A 301 -15.43 1.31 -5.24
CA ILE A 301 -15.27 2.28 -6.34
C ILE A 301 -16.59 2.69 -7.00
N ARG A 302 -17.70 2.01 -6.69
CA ARG A 302 -19.02 2.38 -7.25
C ARG A 302 -19.60 3.64 -6.65
N ARG A 303 -19.14 4.02 -5.44
CA ARG A 303 -19.60 5.23 -4.74
C ARG A 303 -18.46 5.84 -3.94
N ILE A 304 -17.57 6.56 -4.61
CA ILE A 304 -16.43 7.26 -4.01
C ILE A 304 -16.73 8.70 -3.59
N ASP A 305 -17.83 9.27 -4.12
CA ASP A 305 -18.23 10.63 -3.79
C ASP A 305 -18.99 10.67 -2.46
N PHE A 306 -18.78 11.73 -1.71
CA PHE A 306 -19.46 12.02 -0.45
C PHE A 306 -20.15 13.37 -0.56
N THR A 307 -21.32 13.49 0.08
CA THR A 307 -21.95 14.81 0.30
C THR A 307 -21.27 15.53 1.45
N ASP A 308 -21.43 16.86 1.51
CA ASP A 308 -20.89 17.65 2.62
C ASP A 308 -21.47 17.21 3.97
N GLU A 309 -22.74 16.78 4.01
CA GLU A 309 -23.40 16.26 5.20
C GLU A 309 -22.79 14.93 5.65
N GLU A 310 -22.50 14.02 4.70
CA GLU A 310 -21.85 12.75 4.99
C GLU A 310 -20.45 12.98 5.56
N ILE A 311 -19.66 13.87 4.96
CA ILE A 311 -18.33 14.24 5.46
C ILE A 311 -18.42 14.85 6.85
N ALA A 312 -19.29 15.85 7.06
CA ALA A 312 -19.46 16.49 8.36
C ALA A 312 -19.84 15.49 9.47
N ARG A 313 -20.71 14.53 9.14
CA ARG A 313 -21.11 13.48 10.08
C ARG A 313 -19.96 12.53 10.41
N ILE A 314 -19.19 12.11 9.41
CA ILE A 314 -17.99 11.28 9.61
C ILE A 314 -16.97 12.02 10.48
N GLU A 315 -16.69 13.30 10.20
CA GLU A 315 -15.78 14.12 10.99
C GLU A 315 -16.22 14.23 12.44
N ASN A 316 -17.51 14.48 12.70
CA ASN A 316 -18.05 14.52 14.05
C ASN A 316 -17.85 13.21 14.81
N ILE A 317 -18.06 12.06 14.16
CA ILE A 317 -17.85 10.74 14.76
C ILE A 317 -16.36 10.54 15.12
N LEU A 318 -15.46 10.92 14.22
CA LEU A 318 -14.02 10.72 14.40
C LEU A 318 -13.42 11.61 15.49
N GLN A 319 -13.89 12.87 15.61
CA GLN A 319 -13.38 13.87 16.56
C GLN A 319 -13.95 13.71 17.96
N ASN A 320 -15.17 13.19 18.13
CA ASN A 320 -15.78 13.04 19.42
C ASN A 320 -15.09 11.95 20.24
N LYS A 321 -14.56 12.34 21.43
CA LYS A 321 -14.25 11.39 22.51
C LYS A 321 -15.57 11.11 23.23
N HIS A 322 -16.06 9.89 23.16
CA HIS A 322 -17.26 9.44 23.87
C HIS A 322 -16.92 8.94 25.27
#